data_1f07857b69909bbd4bff63b545e767b3
#
_entry.id   1f07857b69909bbd4bff63b545e767b3
#
_cell.length_a   1.000
_cell.length_b   1.000
_cell.length_c   1.000
_cell.angle_alpha   90.00
_cell.angle_beta   90.00
_cell.angle_gamma   90.00
#
_symmetry.space_group_name_H-M   'P 1'
#
loop_
_entity.id
_entity.type
_entity.pdbx_description
1 polymer ?
#
loop_
_entity_poly.entity_id
_entity_poly.type
_entity_poly.pdbx_seq_one_letter_code
_entity_poly.pdbx_strand_id
1 'polypeptide(L)'
;MRVPTGRLTSYTVTIGKVPSLNAFYASKHWTVRAKAKEKHCGEVLQQLQQLDKYELDHVSIKCRVHYRYDLDNSVMAIKFALDAFKNWGGVKDDSPKYVDRIKMTYDPSLPKDTAEIIFEGYIVE
;
A
#
# COMPACT_ATOMS: atom_id res chain seq x y z
N MET A 1 -18.83 15.57 11.51
CA MET A 1 -18.97 14.32 10.73
C MET A 1 -18.43 14.54 9.32
N ARG A 2 -17.59 13.63 8.87
CA ARG A 2 -17.00 13.70 7.52
C ARG A 2 -17.96 13.03 6.55
N VAL A 3 -18.28 13.70 5.46
CA VAL A 3 -19.24 13.19 4.48
C VAL A 3 -18.54 13.02 3.15
N PRO A 4 -18.58 11.81 2.55
CA PRO A 4 -18.06 11.62 1.21
C PRO A 4 -18.80 12.48 0.18
N THR A 5 -18.06 12.93 -0.84
CA THR A 5 -18.62 13.78 -1.90
C THR A 5 -19.49 13.01 -2.89
N GLY A 6 -19.45 11.68 -2.85
CA GLY A 6 -20.02 10.83 -3.89
C GLY A 6 -19.08 10.63 -5.08
N ARG A 7 -17.90 11.29 -5.10
CA ARG A 7 -16.88 11.08 -6.15
C ARG A 7 -15.97 9.94 -5.76
N LEU A 8 -15.95 8.91 -6.59
CA LEU A 8 -15.03 7.79 -6.45
C LEU A 8 -13.71 8.14 -7.13
N THR A 9 -12.61 7.88 -6.45
CA THR A 9 -11.29 8.02 -7.06
C THR A 9 -10.41 6.85 -6.66
N SER A 10 -9.32 6.66 -7.40
CA SER A 10 -8.34 5.63 -7.11
C SER A 10 -6.93 6.16 -7.32
N TYR A 11 -6.00 5.59 -6.54
CA TYR A 11 -4.57 5.85 -6.68
C TYR A 11 -3.87 4.53 -6.89
N THR A 12 -3.06 4.47 -7.95
CA THR A 12 -2.31 3.27 -8.30
C THR A 12 -0.82 3.55 -8.09
N VAL A 13 -0.16 2.70 -7.32
CA VAL A 13 1.28 2.78 -7.10
C VAL A 13 1.90 1.41 -7.37
N THR A 14 3.19 1.43 -7.70
CA THR A 14 3.98 0.21 -7.86
C THR A 14 5.08 0.18 -6.82
N ILE A 15 5.44 -1.03 -6.41
CA ILE A 15 6.52 -1.24 -5.44
C ILE A 15 7.38 -2.40 -5.93
N GLY A 16 8.68 -2.29 -5.74
CA GLY A 16 9.61 -3.32 -6.15
C GLY A 16 9.64 -4.50 -5.19
N LYS A 17 10.73 -5.25 -5.23
CA LYS A 17 10.89 -6.42 -4.38
C LYS A 17 10.95 -6.00 -2.91
N VAL A 18 9.97 -6.45 -2.13
CA VAL A 18 9.92 -6.25 -0.68
C VAL A 18 10.38 -7.52 0.02
N PRO A 19 10.83 -7.43 1.29
CA PRO A 19 11.07 -8.64 2.06
C PRO A 19 9.77 -9.40 2.28
N SER A 20 9.84 -10.73 2.33
CA SER A 20 8.70 -11.54 2.72
C SER A 20 8.33 -11.22 4.17
N LEU A 21 7.09 -11.52 4.56
CA LEU A 21 6.63 -11.30 5.92
C LEU A 21 7.54 -12.02 6.93
N ASN A 22 7.89 -13.28 6.64
CA ASN A 22 8.75 -14.06 7.51
C ASN A 22 10.15 -13.47 7.62
N ALA A 23 10.75 -13.07 6.49
CA ALA A 23 12.09 -12.48 6.48
C ALA A 23 12.12 -11.16 7.24
N PHE A 24 11.08 -10.34 7.06
CA PHE A 24 11.00 -9.02 7.71
C PHE A 24 10.96 -9.16 9.23
N TYR A 25 10.11 -10.04 9.75
CA TYR A 25 9.96 -10.21 11.20
C TYR A 25 11.02 -11.13 11.83
N ALA A 26 11.73 -11.92 11.02
CA ALA A 26 12.84 -12.72 11.51
C ALA A 26 14.11 -11.90 11.73
N SER A 27 14.18 -10.68 11.19
CA SER A 27 15.34 -9.80 11.38
C SER A 27 15.47 -9.41 12.85
N LYS A 28 16.65 -9.68 13.43
CA LYS A 28 16.96 -9.35 14.83
C LYS A 28 17.29 -7.88 15.01
N HIS A 29 17.66 -7.19 13.94
CA HIS A 29 18.09 -5.80 14.01
C HIS A 29 16.97 -4.89 13.52
N TRP A 30 16.47 -4.05 14.42
CA TRP A 30 15.45 -3.07 14.08
C TRP A 30 15.89 -2.12 12.97
N THR A 31 17.20 -1.87 12.83
CA THR A 31 17.74 -1.01 11.77
C THR A 31 17.49 -1.58 10.39
N VAL A 32 17.56 -2.90 10.22
CA VAL A 32 17.28 -3.56 8.94
C VAL A 32 15.81 -3.35 8.56
N ARG A 33 14.90 -3.53 9.52
CA ARG A 33 13.48 -3.31 9.29
C ARG A 33 13.16 -1.85 8.98
N ALA A 34 13.79 -0.94 9.72
CA ALA A 34 13.60 0.49 9.51
C ALA A 34 14.07 0.93 8.12
N LYS A 35 15.21 0.41 7.66
CA LYS A 35 15.73 0.72 6.32
C LYS A 35 14.82 0.19 5.22
N ALA A 36 14.33 -1.04 5.38
CA ALA A 36 13.39 -1.62 4.40
C ALA A 36 12.12 -0.79 4.32
N LYS A 37 11.56 -0.42 5.44
CA LYS A 37 10.36 0.43 5.52
C LYS A 37 10.61 1.79 4.86
N GLU A 38 11.71 2.45 5.19
CA GLU A 38 12.07 3.76 4.62
C GLU A 38 12.19 3.68 3.11
N LYS A 39 12.90 2.66 2.59
CA LYS A 39 13.09 2.48 1.16
C LYS A 39 11.76 2.30 0.43
N HIS A 40 10.94 1.37 0.90
CA HIS A 40 9.71 0.99 0.18
C HIS A 40 8.59 2.00 0.37
N CYS A 41 8.46 2.59 1.55
CA CYS A 41 7.54 3.71 1.75
C CYS A 41 7.95 4.91 0.90
N GLY A 42 9.26 5.16 0.77
CA GLY A 42 9.78 6.23 -0.08
C GLY A 42 9.44 6.04 -1.55
N GLU A 43 9.53 4.79 -2.06
CA GLU A 43 9.14 4.48 -3.44
C GLU A 43 7.68 4.88 -3.70
N VAL A 44 6.80 4.52 -2.79
CA VAL A 44 5.36 4.78 -2.92
C VAL A 44 5.07 6.27 -2.77
N LEU A 45 5.66 6.90 -1.76
CA LEU A 45 5.45 8.33 -1.50
C LEU A 45 5.89 9.19 -2.68
N GLN A 46 7.00 8.84 -3.32
CA GLN A 46 7.49 9.55 -4.48
C GLN A 46 6.47 9.54 -5.64
N GLN A 47 5.80 8.40 -5.84
CA GLN A 47 4.75 8.30 -6.86
C GLN A 47 3.52 9.12 -6.46
N LEU A 48 3.11 9.05 -5.20
CA LEU A 48 1.93 9.78 -4.72
C LEU A 48 2.12 11.30 -4.80
N GLN A 49 3.31 11.79 -4.52
CA GLN A 49 3.61 13.23 -4.56
C GLN A 49 3.45 13.85 -5.95
N GLN A 50 3.39 13.04 -6.99
CA GLN A 50 3.17 13.51 -8.36
C GLN A 50 1.68 13.61 -8.72
N LEU A 51 0.80 13.20 -7.82
CA LEU A 51 -0.63 13.13 -8.07
C LEU A 51 -1.37 14.18 -7.26
N ASP A 52 -2.55 14.55 -7.75
CA ASP A 52 -3.45 15.42 -6.98
C ASP A 52 -3.91 14.67 -5.73
N LYS A 53 -3.76 15.31 -4.57
CA LYS A 53 -4.07 14.69 -3.30
C LYS A 53 -5.51 14.95 -2.91
N TYR A 54 -6.26 13.87 -2.76
CA TYR A 54 -7.58 13.88 -2.14
C TYR A 54 -7.57 12.91 -0.96
N GLU A 55 -8.16 13.31 0.15
CA GLU A 55 -8.35 12.40 1.26
C GLU A 55 -9.57 11.54 0.97
N LEU A 56 -9.43 10.22 1.14
CA LEU A 56 -10.52 9.26 0.96
C LEU A 56 -11.15 8.95 2.32
N ASP A 57 -12.47 8.83 2.34
CA ASP A 57 -13.22 8.52 3.56
C ASP A 57 -12.78 7.18 4.16
N HIS A 58 -12.69 6.19 3.32
CA HIS A 58 -12.11 4.88 3.62
C HIS A 58 -11.62 4.29 2.30
N VAL A 59 -10.84 3.23 2.38
CA VAL A 59 -10.24 2.65 1.17
C VAL A 59 -10.49 1.15 1.08
N SER A 60 -10.70 0.71 -0.16
CA SER A 60 -10.55 -0.68 -0.57
C SER A 60 -9.21 -0.80 -1.25
N ILE A 61 -8.45 -1.83 -0.93
CA ILE A 61 -7.11 -2.04 -1.46
C ILE A 61 -7.12 -3.27 -2.35
N LYS A 62 -6.63 -3.11 -3.58
CA LYS A 62 -6.39 -4.23 -4.48
C LYS A 62 -4.89 -4.29 -4.73
N CYS A 63 -4.31 -5.47 -4.54
CA CYS A 63 -2.89 -5.68 -4.72
C CYS A 63 -2.67 -6.87 -5.66
N ARG A 64 -1.92 -6.65 -6.74
CA ARG A 64 -1.45 -7.70 -7.62
C ARG A 64 0.04 -7.83 -7.42
N VAL A 65 0.53 -9.07 -7.26
CA VAL A 65 1.94 -9.31 -6.95
C VAL A 65 2.53 -10.33 -7.91
N HIS A 66 3.81 -10.14 -8.22
CA HIS A 66 4.61 -11.12 -8.95
C HIS A 66 5.91 -11.35 -8.18
N TYR A 67 5.77 -11.88 -6.94
CA TYR A 67 6.91 -12.25 -6.09
C TYR A 67 7.08 -13.77 -6.08
N ARG A 68 8.24 -14.22 -5.62
CA ARG A 68 8.57 -15.65 -5.56
C ARG A 68 7.92 -16.35 -4.38
N TYR A 69 7.50 -15.61 -3.36
CA TYR A 69 6.91 -16.19 -2.14
C TYR A 69 5.39 -16.28 -2.25
N ASP A 70 4.81 -17.05 -1.36
CA ASP A 70 3.36 -17.21 -1.26
C ASP A 70 2.67 -15.88 -0.99
N LEU A 71 1.38 -15.79 -1.33
CA LEU A 71 0.63 -14.53 -1.17
C LEU A 71 0.63 -14.03 0.26
N ASP A 72 0.51 -14.91 1.25
CA ASP A 72 0.52 -14.50 2.65
C ASP A 72 1.86 -13.88 3.07
N ASN A 73 2.96 -14.26 2.44
CA ASN A 73 4.28 -13.66 2.66
C ASN A 73 4.50 -12.39 1.85
N SER A 74 3.63 -12.09 0.89
CA SER A 74 3.72 -10.91 0.03
C SER A 74 3.06 -9.67 0.62
N VAL A 75 2.44 -9.79 1.80
CA VAL A 75 1.64 -8.71 2.42
C VAL A 75 2.46 -7.47 2.78
N MET A 76 3.79 -7.58 2.84
CA MET A 76 4.64 -6.42 3.15
C MET A 76 4.51 -5.32 2.10
N ALA A 77 4.20 -5.66 0.86
CA ALA A 77 3.94 -4.65 -0.18
C ALA A 77 2.75 -3.77 0.22
N ILE A 78 1.68 -4.38 0.72
CA ILE A 78 0.49 -3.64 1.18
C ILE A 78 0.83 -2.81 2.41
N LYS A 79 1.55 -3.37 3.37
CA LYS A 79 1.90 -2.66 4.62
C LYS A 79 2.69 -1.40 4.33
N PHE A 80 3.73 -1.49 3.50
CA PHE A 80 4.55 -0.34 3.15
C PHE A 80 3.76 0.70 2.34
N ALA A 81 2.97 0.24 1.37
CA ALA A 81 2.18 1.14 0.54
C ALA A 81 1.10 1.85 1.35
N LEU A 82 0.42 1.15 2.26
CA LEU A 82 -0.62 1.74 3.10
C LEU A 82 -0.03 2.75 4.08
N ASP A 83 1.11 2.44 4.69
CA ASP A 83 1.80 3.38 5.58
C ASP A 83 2.15 4.67 4.83
N ALA A 84 2.68 4.55 3.62
CA ALA A 84 3.01 5.72 2.79
C ALA A 84 1.75 6.49 2.40
N PHE A 85 0.69 5.80 2.02
CA PHE A 85 -0.57 6.42 1.61
C PHE A 85 -1.21 7.20 2.77
N LYS A 86 -1.21 6.61 3.97
CA LYS A 86 -1.67 7.26 5.18
C LYS A 86 -0.83 8.50 5.51
N ASN A 87 0.49 8.37 5.50
CA ASN A 87 1.40 9.47 5.80
C ASN A 87 1.29 10.61 4.77
N TRP A 88 1.00 10.28 3.53
CA TRP A 88 0.75 11.27 2.48
C TRP A 88 -0.56 12.03 2.70
N GLY A 89 -1.48 11.47 3.46
CA GLY A 89 -2.78 12.09 3.74
C GLY A 89 -3.91 11.55 2.87
N GLY A 90 -3.71 10.42 2.20
CA GLY A 90 -4.74 9.79 1.36
C GLY A 90 -5.88 9.17 2.15
N VAL A 91 -5.61 8.73 3.37
CA VAL A 91 -6.61 8.20 4.30
C VAL A 91 -6.18 8.58 5.72
N LYS A 92 -7.15 8.69 6.61
CA LYS A 92 -6.87 9.18 7.96
C LYS A 92 -6.11 8.19 8.82
N ASP A 93 -6.40 6.88 8.67
CA ASP A 93 -5.80 5.85 9.49
C ASP A 93 -5.90 4.50 8.74
N ASP A 94 -5.21 3.49 9.27
CA ASP A 94 -5.18 2.14 8.70
C ASP A 94 -6.05 1.14 9.45
N SER A 95 -6.83 1.58 10.42
CA SER A 95 -7.74 0.74 11.19
C SER A 95 -8.92 0.24 10.33
N PRO A 96 -9.67 -0.79 10.79
CA PRO A 96 -10.81 -1.32 10.03
C PRO A 96 -11.89 -0.30 9.72
N LYS A 97 -11.94 0.82 10.43
CA LYS A 97 -12.86 1.92 10.15
C LYS A 97 -12.54 2.59 8.82
N TYR A 98 -11.26 2.60 8.43
CA TYR A 98 -10.77 3.32 7.25
C TYR A 98 -10.29 2.40 6.14
N VAL A 99 -10.03 1.14 6.43
CA VAL A 99 -9.64 0.13 5.42
C VAL A 99 -10.64 -1.01 5.49
N ASP A 100 -11.54 -1.07 4.52
CA ASP A 100 -12.67 -2.00 4.57
C ASP A 100 -12.44 -3.30 3.80
N ARG A 101 -11.48 -3.34 2.90
CA ARG A 101 -11.22 -4.53 2.09
C ARG A 101 -9.78 -4.54 1.58
N ILE A 102 -9.17 -5.72 1.64
CA ILE A 102 -7.87 -5.96 1.01
C ILE A 102 -8.02 -7.22 0.16
N LYS A 103 -7.68 -7.09 -1.13
CA LYS A 103 -7.67 -8.21 -2.05
C LYS A 103 -6.27 -8.37 -2.62
N MET A 104 -5.69 -9.56 -2.49
CA MET A 104 -4.40 -9.89 -3.09
C MET A 104 -4.57 -10.93 -4.18
N THR A 105 -3.85 -10.74 -5.28
CA THR A 105 -3.87 -11.66 -6.40
C THR A 105 -2.45 -11.85 -6.93
N TYR A 106 -2.06 -13.09 -7.20
CA TYR A 106 -0.83 -13.38 -7.93
C TYR A 106 -1.07 -13.07 -9.41
N ASP A 107 -0.18 -12.27 -10.01
CA ASP A 107 -0.33 -11.87 -11.40
C ASP A 107 1.02 -11.94 -12.12
N PRO A 108 1.28 -13.04 -12.85
CA PRO A 108 2.55 -13.20 -13.57
C PRO A 108 2.69 -12.30 -14.80
N SER A 109 1.65 -11.54 -15.17
CA SER A 109 1.74 -10.55 -16.25
C SER A 109 2.48 -9.30 -15.82
N LEU A 110 2.61 -9.05 -14.51
CA LEU A 110 3.43 -7.96 -13.99
C LEU A 110 4.93 -8.29 -14.17
N PRO A 111 5.80 -7.28 -14.23
CA PRO A 111 7.23 -7.53 -14.17
C PRO A 111 7.59 -8.32 -12.90
N LYS A 112 8.63 -9.16 -12.99
CA LYS A 112 9.10 -9.94 -11.84
C LYS A 112 9.48 -9.02 -10.68
N ASP A 113 9.24 -9.49 -9.47
CA ASP A 113 9.58 -8.80 -8.23
C ASP A 113 8.92 -7.43 -8.11
N THR A 114 7.68 -7.30 -8.62
CA THR A 114 6.90 -6.08 -8.48
C THR A 114 5.51 -6.37 -7.96
N ALA A 115 4.91 -5.35 -7.36
CA ALA A 115 3.50 -5.34 -6.98
C ALA A 115 2.87 -4.03 -7.44
N GLU A 116 1.58 -4.11 -7.77
CA GLU A 116 0.76 -2.95 -8.07
C GLU A 116 -0.33 -2.85 -7.01
N ILE A 117 -0.43 -1.71 -6.37
CA ILE A 117 -1.40 -1.48 -5.30
C ILE A 117 -2.34 -0.36 -5.71
N ILE A 118 -3.65 -0.61 -5.64
CA ILE A 118 -4.69 0.35 -5.96
C ILE A 118 -5.46 0.66 -4.68
N PHE A 119 -5.50 1.94 -4.32
CA PHE A 119 -6.31 2.48 -3.24
C PHE A 119 -7.54 3.14 -3.85
N GLU A 120 -8.72 2.67 -3.51
CA GLU A 120 -9.96 3.18 -4.10
C GLU A 120 -10.93 3.58 -3.00
N GLY A 121 -11.58 4.73 -3.16
CA GLY A 121 -12.56 5.20 -2.20
C GLY A 121 -13.19 6.51 -2.62
N TYR A 122 -14.11 6.99 -1.80
CA TYR A 122 -14.83 8.24 -2.04
C TYR A 122 -14.09 9.40 -1.40
N ILE A 123 -14.00 10.51 -2.13
CA ILE A 123 -13.31 11.71 -1.69
C ILE A 123 -14.10 12.37 -0.54
N VAL A 124 -13.36 12.82 0.47
CA VAL A 124 -13.91 13.59 1.60
C VAL A 124 -13.82 15.08 1.29
N GLU A 125 -14.86 15.79 1.57
CA GLU A 125 -14.85 17.25 1.55
C GLU A 125 -14.39 17.85 2.86
#